data_c618f4660023fba036ebcc43b583f374
#
_entry.id   c618f4660023fba036ebcc43b583f374
#
_cell.length_a   1.000
_cell.length_b   1.000
_cell.length_c   1.000
_cell.angle_alpha   90.00
_cell.angle_beta   90.00
_cell.angle_gamma   90.00
#
_symmetry.space_group_name_H-M   'P 1'
#
loop_
_entity.id
_entity.type
_entity.pdbx_description
1 polymer ?
#
loop_
_entity_poly.entity_id
_entity_poly.type
_entity_poly.pdbx_seq_one_letter_code
_entity_poly.pdbx_strand_id
1 'polypeptide(L)'
;FLAVEVHGPGVGNLLNLIETQGLTNLRVIQHDALEVVEHMIAPGTLAGIHLFFPDPWPKKRHHKRRIVQPGFVALAAERLAPGGYLHCATDWEEYAQWMEEVLSAEPRLESIHPDPTERPSWRPETKFERRGRALGHGVWDFVYRRRAEAPPMQAPAHE
;
A
#
# COMPACT_ATOMS: atom_id res chain seq x y z
N PHE A 1 15.40 -3.36 -1.39
CA PHE A 1 13.98 -3.62 -1.15
C PHE A 1 13.80 -4.37 0.17
N LEU A 2 12.65 -4.10 0.81
CA LEU A 2 12.22 -4.78 2.03
C LEU A 2 10.84 -5.37 1.81
N ALA A 3 10.72 -6.69 1.93
CA ALA A 3 9.44 -7.39 1.92
C ALA A 3 9.03 -7.68 3.36
N VAL A 4 7.78 -7.41 3.68
CA VAL A 4 7.20 -7.67 5.01
C VAL A 4 6.00 -8.59 4.85
N GLU A 5 6.01 -9.73 5.53
CA GLU A 5 4.95 -10.74 5.45
C GLU A 5 4.80 -11.44 6.82
N VAL A 6 3.57 -11.65 7.23
CA VAL A 6 3.32 -12.39 8.48
C VAL A 6 3.09 -13.88 8.24
N HIS A 7 2.65 -14.26 7.04
CA HIS A 7 2.29 -15.64 6.70
C HIS A 7 3.53 -16.50 6.44
N GLY A 8 3.85 -17.42 7.35
CA GLY A 8 5.06 -18.24 7.28
C GLY A 8 5.28 -18.96 5.94
N PRO A 9 4.28 -19.66 5.35
CA PRO A 9 4.42 -20.27 4.03
C PRO A 9 4.72 -19.27 2.92
N GLY A 10 4.17 -18.06 2.97
CA GLY A 10 4.47 -16.97 2.04
C GLY A 10 5.93 -16.52 2.14
N VAL A 11 6.45 -16.40 3.37
CA VAL A 11 7.86 -16.09 3.62
C VAL A 11 8.76 -17.18 3.05
N GLY A 12 8.44 -18.45 3.28
CA GLY A 12 9.20 -19.59 2.74
C GLY A 12 9.25 -19.58 1.21
N ASN A 13 8.12 -19.36 0.54
CA ASN A 13 8.07 -19.23 -0.91
C ASN A 13 8.92 -18.05 -1.42
N LEU A 14 8.86 -16.92 -0.75
CA LEU A 14 9.64 -15.74 -1.13
C LEU A 14 11.13 -15.99 -0.99
N LEU A 15 11.59 -16.63 0.10
CA LEU A 15 13.00 -16.99 0.30
C LEU A 15 13.48 -17.95 -0.78
N ASN A 16 12.69 -18.95 -1.16
CA ASN A 16 13.02 -19.85 -2.27
C ASN A 16 13.15 -19.11 -3.61
N LEU A 17 12.27 -18.15 -3.89
CA LEU A 17 12.36 -17.34 -5.10
C LEU A 17 13.59 -16.44 -5.12
N ILE A 18 13.94 -15.83 -3.98
CA ILE A 18 15.14 -15.02 -3.82
C ILE A 18 16.39 -15.87 -4.14
N GLU A 19 16.48 -17.06 -3.58
CA GLU A 19 17.59 -17.97 -3.83
C GLU A 19 17.65 -18.43 -5.28
N THR A 20 16.52 -18.89 -5.82
CA THR A 20 16.42 -19.41 -7.20
C THR A 20 16.77 -18.35 -8.24
N GLN A 21 16.37 -17.11 -8.01
CA GLN A 21 16.62 -15.98 -8.92
C GLN A 21 17.93 -15.23 -8.62
N GLY A 22 18.65 -15.60 -7.57
CA GLY A 22 19.90 -14.95 -7.18
C GLY A 22 19.75 -13.48 -6.79
N LEU A 23 18.62 -13.09 -6.17
CA LEU A 23 18.37 -11.72 -5.76
C LEU A 23 19.21 -11.35 -4.54
N THR A 24 19.97 -10.25 -4.64
CA THR A 24 20.85 -9.76 -3.57
C THR A 24 20.36 -8.48 -2.91
N ASN A 25 19.38 -7.81 -3.50
CA ASN A 25 18.87 -6.49 -3.09
C ASN A 25 17.52 -6.54 -2.38
N LEU A 26 17.08 -7.70 -1.92
CA LEU A 26 15.81 -7.90 -1.22
C LEU A 26 16.07 -8.53 0.16
N ARG A 27 15.49 -7.92 1.18
CA ARG A 27 15.44 -8.42 2.56
C ARG A 27 14.01 -8.75 2.93
N VAL A 28 13.83 -9.71 3.82
CA VAL A 28 12.51 -10.17 4.26
C VAL A 28 12.41 -10.03 5.77
N ILE A 29 11.31 -9.44 6.23
CA ILE A 29 10.93 -9.42 7.64
C ILE A 29 9.63 -10.19 7.79
N GLN A 30 9.63 -11.22 8.63
CA GLN A 30 8.41 -11.92 9.02
C GLN A 30 7.83 -11.25 10.27
N HIS A 31 6.98 -10.25 10.06
CA HIS A 31 6.36 -9.47 11.13
C HIS A 31 5.13 -8.73 10.62
N ASP A 32 4.35 -8.15 11.53
CA ASP A 32 3.24 -7.26 11.19
C ASP A 32 3.76 -6.00 10.47
N ALA A 33 3.20 -5.71 9.30
CA ALA A 33 3.67 -4.60 8.47
C ALA A 33 3.47 -3.24 9.13
N LEU A 34 2.40 -3.06 9.89
CA LEU A 34 2.13 -1.81 10.60
C LEU A 34 3.20 -1.54 11.66
N GLU A 35 3.55 -2.56 12.43
CA GLU A 35 4.62 -2.51 13.43
C GLU A 35 6.00 -2.17 12.79
N VAL A 36 6.29 -2.79 11.65
CA VAL A 36 7.55 -2.53 10.92
C VAL A 36 7.60 -1.07 10.45
N VAL A 37 6.54 -0.57 9.83
CA VAL A 37 6.51 0.82 9.33
C VAL A 37 6.57 1.82 10.48
N GLU A 38 5.92 1.53 11.59
CA GLU A 38 5.90 2.41 12.76
C GLU A 38 7.23 2.46 13.51
N HIS A 39 7.85 1.31 13.73
CA HIS A 39 8.98 1.19 14.65
C HIS A 39 10.35 0.94 14.01
N MET A 40 10.40 0.49 12.75
CA MET A 40 11.65 0.10 12.09
C MET A 40 12.04 0.99 10.91
N ILE A 41 11.15 1.86 10.46
CA ILE A 41 11.37 2.74 9.30
C ILE A 41 11.48 4.19 9.80
N ALA A 42 12.59 4.83 9.47
CA ALA A 42 12.77 6.25 9.80
C ALA A 42 11.88 7.15 8.90
N PRO A 43 11.39 8.29 9.43
CA PRO A 43 10.63 9.25 8.63
C PRO A 43 11.39 9.71 7.39
N GLY A 44 10.69 9.86 6.27
CA GLY A 44 11.23 10.44 5.04
C GLY A 44 12.26 9.57 4.32
N THR A 45 12.29 8.26 4.53
CA THR A 45 13.35 7.39 3.99
C THR A 45 12.90 6.45 2.86
N LEU A 46 11.60 6.19 2.71
CA LEU A 46 11.12 5.25 1.70
C LEU A 46 10.87 5.94 0.36
N ALA A 47 11.42 5.37 -0.70
CA ALA A 47 11.13 5.79 -2.07
C ALA A 47 9.74 5.35 -2.54
N GLY A 48 9.23 4.25 -2.02
CA GLY A 48 7.90 3.73 -2.34
C GLY A 48 7.44 2.65 -1.37
N ILE A 49 6.13 2.51 -1.28
CA ILE A 49 5.45 1.44 -0.52
C ILE A 49 4.48 0.76 -1.48
N HIS A 50 4.57 -0.56 -1.59
CA HIS A 50 3.63 -1.38 -2.34
C HIS A 50 2.77 -2.20 -1.37
N LEU A 51 1.47 -2.01 -1.45
CA LEU A 51 0.48 -2.75 -0.68
C LEU A 51 -0.53 -3.40 -1.64
N PHE A 52 -0.21 -4.61 -2.10
CA PHE A 52 -0.98 -5.29 -3.12
C PHE A 52 -1.85 -6.38 -2.53
N PHE A 53 -3.16 -6.31 -2.80
CA PHE A 53 -4.16 -7.29 -2.40
C PHE A 53 -4.15 -7.61 -0.89
N PRO A 54 -4.20 -6.59 -0.02
CA PRO A 54 -4.37 -6.81 1.41
C PRO A 54 -5.71 -7.49 1.67
N ASP A 55 -5.82 -8.18 2.80
CA ASP A 55 -7.08 -8.86 3.17
C ASP A 55 -8.24 -7.85 3.20
N PRO A 56 -9.29 -8.07 2.40
CA PRO A 56 -10.39 -7.12 2.29
C PRO A 56 -11.35 -7.12 3.48
N TRP A 57 -11.28 -8.16 4.36
CA TRP A 57 -12.18 -8.29 5.51
C TRP A 57 -13.64 -7.95 5.13
N PRO A 58 -14.34 -8.78 4.31
CA PRO A 58 -15.60 -8.40 3.67
C PRO A 58 -16.75 -8.17 4.65
N LYS A 59 -16.70 -8.80 5.83
CA LYS A 59 -17.75 -8.63 6.84
C LYS A 59 -17.63 -7.26 7.50
N LYS A 60 -18.70 -6.48 7.54
CA LYS A 60 -18.76 -5.13 8.12
C LYS A 60 -18.12 -5.03 9.52
N ARG A 61 -18.39 -6.03 10.38
CA ARG A 61 -17.80 -6.09 11.73
C ARG A 61 -16.27 -6.23 11.75
N HIS A 62 -15.65 -6.62 10.62
CA HIS A 62 -14.21 -6.81 10.47
C HIS A 62 -13.51 -5.68 9.70
N HIS A 63 -14.22 -4.66 9.21
CA HIS A 63 -13.62 -3.56 8.44
C HIS A 63 -12.50 -2.85 9.21
N LYS A 64 -12.59 -2.79 10.53
CA LYS A 64 -11.54 -2.25 11.40
C LYS A 64 -10.20 -2.99 11.34
N ARG A 65 -10.18 -4.22 10.80
CA ARG A 65 -8.98 -5.04 10.60
C ARG A 65 -8.26 -4.73 9.30
N ARG A 66 -8.89 -4.00 8.38
CA ARG A 66 -8.28 -3.56 7.13
C ARG A 66 -7.06 -2.71 7.44
N ILE A 67 -5.94 -2.99 6.76
CA ILE A 67 -4.70 -2.22 6.99
C ILE A 67 -4.83 -0.78 6.50
N VAL A 68 -5.53 -0.53 5.39
CA VAL A 68 -5.74 0.83 4.89
C VAL A 68 -6.77 1.53 5.76
N GLN A 69 -6.26 2.27 6.73
CA GLN A 69 -6.98 3.14 7.65
C GLN A 69 -6.34 4.54 7.63
N PRO A 70 -7.03 5.60 8.07
CA PRO A 70 -6.42 6.93 8.12
C PRO A 70 -5.09 6.98 8.86
N GLY A 71 -4.96 6.27 9.98
CA GLY A 71 -3.71 6.19 10.75
C GLY A 71 -2.55 5.56 9.98
N PHE A 72 -2.80 4.47 9.26
CA PHE A 72 -1.79 3.83 8.41
C PHE A 72 -1.37 4.75 7.25
N VAL A 73 -2.32 5.39 6.58
CA VAL A 73 -2.02 6.28 5.44
C VAL A 73 -1.22 7.50 5.90
N ALA A 74 -1.56 8.07 7.06
CA ALA A 74 -0.79 9.15 7.67
C ALA A 74 0.65 8.70 7.98
N LEU A 75 0.82 7.52 8.57
CA LEU A 75 2.12 6.93 8.87
C LEU A 75 2.94 6.66 7.60
N ALA A 76 2.32 6.08 6.58
CA ALA A 76 2.95 5.85 5.29
C ALA A 76 3.44 7.15 4.65
N ALA A 77 2.61 8.20 4.66
CA ALA A 77 2.98 9.52 4.16
C ALA A 77 4.19 10.10 4.91
N GLU A 78 4.28 9.90 6.24
CA GLU A 78 5.42 10.34 7.04
C GLU A 78 6.70 9.57 6.72
N ARG A 79 6.61 8.25 6.47
CA ARG A 79 7.77 7.40 6.17
C ARG A 79 8.30 7.56 4.74
N LEU A 80 7.44 7.96 3.79
CA LEU A 80 7.86 8.25 2.43
C LEU A 80 8.79 9.47 2.38
N ALA A 81 9.83 9.38 1.56
CA ALA A 81 10.60 10.54 1.16
C ALA A 81 9.73 11.52 0.34
N PRO A 82 10.04 12.83 0.31
CA PRO A 82 9.38 13.75 -0.61
C PRO A 82 9.46 13.22 -2.05
N GLY A 83 8.31 13.17 -2.74
CA GLY A 83 8.21 12.56 -4.07
C GLY A 83 8.10 11.03 -4.09
N GLY A 84 8.27 10.37 -2.96
CA GLY A 84 7.99 8.94 -2.81
C GLY A 84 6.51 8.62 -2.93
N TYR A 85 6.15 7.36 -3.18
CA TYR A 85 4.78 6.98 -3.50
C TYR A 85 4.27 5.80 -2.67
N LEU A 86 2.95 5.78 -2.48
CA LEU A 86 2.19 4.64 -1.95
C LEU A 86 1.33 4.07 -3.09
N HIS A 87 1.50 2.79 -3.38
CA HIS A 87 0.73 2.08 -4.39
C HIS A 87 -0.08 0.97 -3.72
N CYS A 88 -1.39 1.12 -3.71
CA CYS A 88 -2.34 0.13 -3.22
C CYS A 88 -3.08 -0.52 -4.38
N ALA A 89 -3.30 -1.83 -4.32
CA ALA A 89 -4.14 -2.55 -5.28
C ALA A 89 -5.08 -3.51 -4.55
N THR A 90 -6.32 -3.62 -5.04
CA THR A 90 -7.33 -4.54 -4.53
C THR A 90 -8.25 -5.03 -5.64
N ASP A 91 -8.78 -6.24 -5.49
CA ASP A 91 -9.82 -6.83 -6.33
C ASP A 91 -11.22 -6.80 -5.66
N TRP A 92 -11.34 -6.14 -4.52
CA TRP A 92 -12.57 -6.00 -3.76
C TRP A 92 -13.13 -4.59 -3.87
N GLU A 93 -14.26 -4.43 -4.58
CA GLU A 93 -14.82 -3.12 -4.96
C GLU A 93 -15.09 -2.22 -3.74
N GLU A 94 -15.72 -2.75 -2.70
CA GLU A 94 -16.02 -1.97 -1.49
C GLU A 94 -14.74 -1.51 -0.77
N TYR A 95 -13.70 -2.34 -0.80
CA TYR A 95 -12.39 -1.95 -0.27
C TYR A 95 -11.71 -0.90 -1.15
N ALA A 96 -11.87 -0.99 -2.47
CA ALA A 96 -11.38 0.04 -3.39
C ALA A 96 -12.01 1.41 -3.10
N GLN A 97 -13.32 1.46 -2.89
CA GLN A 97 -14.01 2.69 -2.51
C GLN A 97 -13.48 3.26 -1.19
N TRP A 98 -13.27 2.43 -0.20
CA TRP A 98 -12.67 2.82 1.08
C TRP A 98 -11.23 3.30 0.93
N MET A 99 -10.40 2.61 0.12
CA MET A 99 -9.03 3.04 -0.16
C MET A 99 -8.99 4.43 -0.80
N GLU A 100 -9.84 4.68 -1.79
CA GLU A 100 -9.93 5.98 -2.46
C GLU A 100 -10.30 7.09 -1.47
N GLU A 101 -11.30 6.85 -0.62
CA GLU A 101 -11.73 7.79 0.39
C GLU A 101 -10.60 8.13 1.38
N VAL A 102 -9.92 7.13 1.92
CA VAL A 102 -8.86 7.32 2.92
C VAL A 102 -7.61 7.95 2.32
N LEU A 103 -7.20 7.50 1.12
CA LEU A 103 -6.01 8.03 0.46
C LEU A 103 -6.19 9.49 0.02
N SER A 104 -7.36 9.83 -0.53
CA SER A 104 -7.66 11.20 -0.97
C SER A 104 -7.80 12.18 0.20
N ALA A 105 -8.13 11.69 1.39
CA ALA A 105 -8.25 12.52 2.59
C ALA A 105 -6.90 12.90 3.22
N GLU A 106 -5.79 12.21 2.87
CA GLU A 106 -4.46 12.55 3.42
C GLU A 106 -3.85 13.75 2.66
N PRO A 107 -3.70 14.92 3.30
CA PRO A 107 -3.29 16.15 2.62
C PRO A 107 -1.86 16.12 2.10
N ARG A 108 -0.98 15.27 2.64
CA ARG A 108 0.40 15.12 2.19
C ARG A 108 0.57 14.29 0.93
N LEU A 109 -0.50 13.61 0.51
CA LEU A 109 -0.51 12.76 -0.68
C LEU A 109 -1.32 13.39 -1.81
N GLU A 110 -0.92 13.09 -3.03
CA GLU A 110 -1.66 13.44 -4.25
C GLU A 110 -1.73 12.25 -5.19
N SER A 111 -2.89 12.04 -5.82
CA SER A 111 -3.03 10.98 -6.82
C SER A 111 -2.19 11.30 -8.07
N ILE A 112 -1.43 10.30 -8.53
CA ILE A 112 -0.65 10.36 -9.78
C ILE A 112 -1.12 9.31 -10.80
N HIS A 113 -2.20 8.60 -10.49
CA HIS A 113 -2.82 7.60 -11.35
C HIS A 113 -4.32 7.88 -11.42
N PRO A 114 -4.79 8.62 -12.45
CA PRO A 114 -6.13 9.19 -12.46
C PRO A 114 -7.25 8.16 -12.68
N ASP A 115 -6.94 7.03 -13.34
CA ASP A 115 -7.89 5.95 -13.55
C ASP A 115 -7.48 4.69 -12.77
N PRO A 116 -8.08 4.43 -11.61
CA PRO A 116 -7.74 3.27 -10.81
C PRO A 116 -8.11 1.93 -11.45
N THR A 117 -8.95 1.91 -12.48
CA THR A 117 -9.33 0.68 -13.20
C THR A 117 -8.26 0.22 -14.18
N GLU A 118 -7.32 1.09 -14.54
CA GLU A 118 -6.18 0.78 -15.38
C GLU A 118 -5.01 0.27 -14.53
N ARG A 119 -4.48 -0.90 -14.87
CA ARG A 119 -3.28 -1.39 -14.21
C ARG A 119 -2.06 -0.60 -14.68
N PRO A 120 -1.28 0.02 -13.77
CA PRO A 120 -0.04 0.68 -14.14
C PRO A 120 0.93 -0.31 -14.82
N SER A 121 1.62 0.15 -15.87
CA SER A 121 2.48 -0.71 -16.70
C SER A 121 3.66 -1.33 -15.91
N TRP A 122 4.08 -0.70 -14.83
CA TRP A 122 5.16 -1.19 -13.96
C TRP A 122 4.72 -2.26 -12.96
N ARG A 123 3.40 -2.44 -12.72
CA ARG A 123 2.90 -3.51 -11.87
C ARG A 123 2.61 -4.76 -12.70
N PRO A 124 3.30 -5.88 -12.45
CA PRO A 124 2.99 -7.13 -13.16
C PRO A 124 1.61 -7.64 -12.77
N GLU A 125 0.97 -8.37 -13.70
CA GLU A 125 -0.25 -9.08 -13.40
C GLU A 125 0.02 -10.19 -12.39
N THR A 126 -0.69 -10.15 -11.24
CA THR A 126 -0.55 -11.17 -10.21
C THR A 126 -1.38 -12.42 -10.53
N LYS A 127 -1.02 -13.53 -9.88
CA LYS A 127 -1.81 -14.77 -9.95
C LYS A 127 -3.25 -14.56 -9.46
N PHE A 128 -3.42 -13.72 -8.43
CA PHE A 128 -4.76 -13.38 -7.89
C PHE A 128 -5.58 -12.58 -8.90
N GLU A 129 -4.98 -11.62 -9.57
CA GLU A 129 -5.62 -10.81 -10.60
C GLU A 129 -6.11 -11.65 -11.78
N ARG A 130 -5.27 -12.56 -12.31
CA ARG A 130 -5.67 -13.50 -13.36
C ARG A 130 -6.87 -14.35 -12.94
N ARG A 131 -6.85 -14.85 -11.72
CA ARG A 131 -7.94 -15.67 -11.17
C ARG A 131 -9.21 -14.84 -10.99
N GLY A 132 -9.09 -13.63 -10.48
CA GLY A 132 -10.21 -12.70 -10.30
C GLY A 132 -10.86 -12.32 -11.62
N ARG A 133 -10.08 -12.02 -12.65
CA ARG A 133 -10.58 -11.72 -14.01
C ARG A 133 -11.35 -12.89 -14.61
N ALA A 134 -10.88 -14.12 -14.43
CA ALA A 134 -11.57 -15.31 -14.87
C ALA A 134 -12.96 -15.48 -14.20
N LEU A 135 -13.16 -14.87 -13.02
CA LEU A 135 -14.40 -14.83 -12.27
C LEU A 135 -15.21 -13.54 -12.50
N GLY A 136 -14.75 -12.65 -13.39
CA GLY A 136 -15.42 -11.38 -13.70
C GLY A 136 -15.18 -10.27 -12.69
N HIS A 137 -14.18 -10.40 -11.81
CA HIS A 137 -13.82 -9.37 -10.84
C HIS A 137 -12.98 -8.25 -11.48
N GLY A 138 -13.22 -7.00 -11.06
CA GLY A 138 -12.36 -5.87 -11.36
C GLY A 138 -11.13 -5.84 -10.46
N VAL A 139 -10.16 -5.05 -10.84
CA VAL A 139 -8.99 -4.71 -10.01
C VAL A 139 -8.80 -3.20 -10.05
N TRP A 140 -8.50 -2.61 -8.91
CA TRP A 140 -8.28 -1.18 -8.75
C TRP A 140 -6.89 -0.94 -8.23
N ASP A 141 -6.18 0.00 -8.88
CA ASP A 141 -4.84 0.46 -8.52
C ASP A 141 -4.89 1.94 -8.11
N PHE A 142 -4.38 2.26 -6.94
CA PHE A 142 -4.28 3.61 -6.42
C PHE A 142 -2.82 3.95 -6.21
N VAL A 143 -2.31 4.97 -6.91
CA VAL A 143 -0.94 5.43 -6.75
C VAL A 143 -0.95 6.89 -6.31
N TYR A 144 -0.45 7.12 -5.12
CA TYR A 144 -0.38 8.43 -4.48
C TYR A 144 1.05 8.79 -4.17
N ARG A 145 1.45 10.00 -4.54
CA ARG A 145 2.80 10.52 -4.31
C ARG A 145 2.79 11.45 -3.11
N ARG A 146 3.82 11.36 -2.27
CA ARG A 146 4.06 12.36 -1.25
C ARG A 146 4.45 13.68 -1.91
N ARG A 147 3.75 14.77 -1.57
CA ARG A 147 4.06 16.12 -2.04
C ARG A 147 5.46 16.53 -1.59
N ALA A 148 6.17 17.27 -2.43
CA ALA A 148 7.52 17.76 -2.11
C ALA A 148 7.49 18.80 -0.98
N GLU A 149 6.41 19.60 -0.90
CA GLU A 149 6.14 20.57 0.16
C GLU A 149 4.85 20.20 0.88
N ALA A 150 4.88 20.23 2.22
CA ALA A 150 3.66 20.10 2.98
C ALA A 150 2.76 21.31 2.69
N PRO A 151 1.42 21.11 2.51
CA PRO A 151 0.52 22.27 2.46
C PRO A 151 0.73 23.09 3.73
N PRO A 152 0.69 24.43 3.66
CA PRO A 152 0.84 25.26 4.84
C PRO A 152 -0.20 24.86 5.88
N MET A 153 0.24 24.64 7.12
CA MET A 153 -0.66 24.37 8.22
C MET A 153 -1.68 25.50 8.26
N GLN A 154 -2.94 25.18 8.05
CA GLN A 154 -4.01 26.14 8.31
C GLN A 154 -3.94 26.47 9.80
N ALA A 155 -3.61 27.73 10.10
CA ALA A 155 -3.70 28.24 11.45
C ALA A 155 -5.12 28.00 11.97
N PRO A 156 -5.29 27.58 13.24
CA PRO A 156 -6.62 27.46 13.79
C PRO A 156 -7.33 28.82 13.68
N ALA A 157 -8.53 28.79 13.10
CA ALA A 157 -9.38 29.96 13.06
C ALA A 157 -9.65 30.37 14.52
N HIS A 158 -9.13 31.50 14.90
CA HIS A 158 -9.51 32.11 16.17
C HIS A 158 -10.95 32.62 16.04
N GLU A 159 -11.90 31.94 16.68
CA GLU A 159 -13.18 32.54 17.06
C GLU A 159 -12.99 33.42 18.28
#